data_6afc7d0a382b7bd115e82c26480b92a6
#
_entry.id   6afc7d0a382b7bd115e82c26480b92a6
#
_cell.length_a   1.000
_cell.length_b   1.000
_cell.length_c   1.000
_cell.angle_alpha   90.00
_cell.angle_beta   90.00
_cell.angle_gamma   90.00
#
_symmetry.space_group_name_H-M   'P 1'
#
loop_
_entity.id
_entity.type
_entity.pdbx_description
1 polymer ?
#
loop_
_entity_poly.entity_id
_entity_poly.type
_entity_poly.pdbx_seq_one_letter_code
_entity_poly.pdbx_strand_id
1 'polypeptide(L)'
;MKRIGFIISLMPLLLNYACTQDKKSEISEPGLIFQSGFEPDSRVIPRDSDADIIGIDHSMASPNDWVNDLDDHPDIGNFNLQYQGGDSTKRFARIIPEPGKPDNHVLHFWLNEPNVNGKKGRIQANIYGGKGIKEFYQSERIFLHEDFNTVRTYPDKIHWLTIAEYWNNITWSQSVPYGFRITLGMGKPVEGESDLYFIIDAQDCQLFEDGSQKYTTLWAETNEEVNVPIGEWFTLEYYYKEGDELEGRYYLAIKTEKGEEKVIFDLTKITHNTNDPDPDGVSDFNPLKLYTSKGLIDYMKSHGKTLQIYWDDFKLWKDKRPNP
;
A
#
# COMPACT_ATOMS: atom_id res chain seq x y z
N MET A 1 -17.35 23.80 -86.81
CA MET A 1 -16.18 24.05 -85.97
C MET A 1 -16.58 23.74 -84.51
N LYS A 2 -16.17 22.57 -84.00
CA LYS A 2 -16.43 22.17 -82.63
C LYS A 2 -15.16 22.37 -81.81
N ARG A 3 -15.26 23.20 -80.78
CA ARG A 3 -14.17 23.43 -79.81
C ARG A 3 -14.30 22.36 -78.69
N ILE A 4 -13.24 21.59 -78.54
CA ILE A 4 -13.07 20.61 -77.49
C ILE A 4 -12.41 21.34 -76.32
N GLY A 5 -13.07 21.47 -75.18
CA GLY A 5 -12.49 22.02 -73.96
C GLY A 5 -11.87 20.87 -73.13
N PHE A 6 -10.58 21.00 -72.83
CA PHE A 6 -9.86 20.14 -71.92
C PHE A 6 -10.08 20.63 -70.48
N ILE A 7 -10.67 19.79 -69.61
CA ILE A 7 -10.78 20.02 -68.17
C ILE A 7 -9.59 19.31 -67.52
N ILE A 8 -8.65 20.08 -66.99
CA ILE A 8 -7.56 19.55 -66.16
C ILE A 8 -8.09 19.45 -64.73
N SER A 9 -8.30 18.24 -64.25
CA SER A 9 -8.66 17.97 -62.85
C SER A 9 -7.38 17.96 -62.01
N LEU A 10 -7.22 18.96 -61.16
CA LEU A 10 -6.21 19.00 -60.13
C LEU A 10 -6.67 18.15 -58.95
N MET A 11 -6.02 17.04 -58.74
CA MET A 11 -6.22 16.16 -57.54
C MET A 11 -5.31 16.66 -56.43
N PRO A 12 -5.82 17.03 -55.26
CA PRO A 12 -4.97 17.43 -54.13
C PRO A 12 -4.30 16.18 -53.53
N LEU A 13 -3.00 16.18 -53.50
CA LEU A 13 -2.18 15.21 -52.78
C LEU A 13 -2.38 15.49 -51.27
N LEU A 14 -3.19 14.67 -50.60
CA LEU A 14 -3.26 14.63 -49.17
C LEU A 14 -1.99 13.89 -48.65
N LEU A 15 -1.02 14.66 -48.21
CA LEU A 15 0.12 14.18 -47.45
C LEU A 15 -0.43 13.76 -46.05
N ASN A 16 -0.64 12.46 -45.89
CA ASN A 16 -0.82 11.86 -44.55
C ASN A 16 0.52 11.96 -43.80
N TYR A 17 0.68 12.95 -42.97
CA TYR A 17 1.66 12.92 -41.91
C TYR A 17 1.20 11.85 -40.89
N ALA A 18 1.71 10.64 -41.09
CA ALA A 18 1.69 9.64 -40.02
C ALA A 18 2.65 10.16 -38.95
N CYS A 19 2.09 10.72 -37.88
CA CYS A 19 2.81 10.96 -36.66
C CYS A 19 3.17 9.58 -36.08
N THR A 20 4.35 9.06 -36.42
CA THR A 20 4.96 7.97 -35.71
C THR A 20 5.30 8.51 -34.32
N GLN A 21 4.38 8.35 -33.37
CA GLN A 21 4.78 8.36 -31.96
C GLN A 21 5.82 7.25 -31.81
N ASP A 22 7.08 7.65 -31.68
CA ASP A 22 8.12 6.77 -31.14
C ASP A 22 7.61 6.29 -29.78
N LYS A 23 7.06 5.08 -29.74
CA LYS A 23 6.93 4.34 -28.50
C LYS A 23 8.36 4.17 -27.99
N LYS A 24 8.80 5.06 -27.10
CA LYS A 24 9.90 4.74 -26.21
C LYS A 24 9.58 3.37 -25.64
N SER A 25 10.35 2.36 -25.97
CA SER A 25 10.34 1.09 -25.27
C SER A 25 10.78 1.39 -23.84
N GLU A 26 9.84 1.63 -22.97
CA GLU A 26 10.12 1.76 -21.55
C GLU A 26 10.66 0.42 -21.10
N ILE A 27 11.91 0.43 -20.69
CA ILE A 27 12.60 -0.71 -20.10
C ILE A 27 11.91 -0.90 -18.74
N SER A 28 11.06 -1.93 -18.63
CA SER A 28 10.52 -2.31 -17.32
C SER A 28 11.69 -2.62 -16.38
N GLU A 29 11.68 -2.07 -15.19
CA GLU A 29 12.69 -2.39 -14.17
C GLU A 29 12.67 -3.92 -13.94
N PRO A 30 13.84 -4.61 -13.93
CA PRO A 30 13.86 -6.04 -13.68
C PRO A 30 13.16 -6.40 -12.37
N GLY A 31 12.29 -7.42 -12.41
CA GLY A 31 11.56 -7.88 -11.25
C GLY A 31 10.37 -7.02 -10.82
N LEU A 32 10.06 -5.92 -11.51
CA LEU A 32 8.87 -5.12 -11.24
C LEU A 32 7.61 -5.95 -11.51
N ILE A 33 6.80 -6.15 -10.47
CA ILE A 33 5.51 -6.86 -10.55
C ILE A 33 4.40 -5.88 -10.89
N PHE A 34 4.36 -4.73 -10.18
CA PHE A 34 3.29 -3.75 -10.30
C PHE A 34 3.74 -2.35 -9.89
N GLN A 35 3.13 -1.34 -10.47
CA GLN A 35 3.30 0.06 -10.06
C GLN A 35 2.05 0.88 -10.34
N SER A 36 1.84 1.95 -9.56
CA SER A 36 0.78 2.94 -9.77
C SER A 36 1.11 4.26 -9.10
N GLY A 37 0.94 5.36 -9.82
CA GLY A 37 0.95 6.74 -9.30
C GLY A 37 -0.46 7.28 -9.06
N PHE A 38 -1.51 6.46 -9.21
CA PHE A 38 -2.91 6.87 -9.02
C PHE A 38 -3.38 8.04 -9.92
N GLU A 39 -2.78 8.20 -11.09
CA GLU A 39 -3.04 9.33 -11.98
C GLU A 39 -4.48 9.37 -12.55
N PRO A 40 -4.91 10.46 -13.23
CA PRO A 40 -6.32 10.78 -13.50
C PRO A 40 -7.16 9.70 -14.20
N ASP A 41 -6.53 8.79 -14.93
CA ASP A 41 -7.22 7.69 -15.59
C ASP A 41 -7.56 6.53 -14.64
N SER A 42 -7.02 6.57 -13.41
CA SER A 42 -7.34 5.65 -12.33
C SER A 42 -8.45 6.21 -11.44
N ARG A 43 -9.36 5.36 -10.97
CA ARG A 43 -10.46 5.76 -10.09
C ARG A 43 -10.89 4.66 -9.15
N VAL A 44 -11.33 5.01 -7.96
CA VAL A 44 -11.96 4.11 -7.00
C VAL A 44 -13.42 3.93 -7.36
N ILE A 45 -13.86 2.69 -7.53
CA ILE A 45 -15.26 2.33 -7.79
C ILE A 45 -15.79 1.50 -6.62
N PRO A 46 -16.83 1.97 -5.90
CA PRO A 46 -17.48 1.17 -4.87
C PRO A 46 -18.08 -0.11 -5.43
N ARG A 47 -17.92 -1.22 -4.69
CA ARG A 47 -18.49 -2.52 -4.98
C ARG A 47 -18.97 -3.15 -3.66
N ASP A 48 -20.28 -3.24 -3.47
CA ASP A 48 -20.89 -3.71 -2.22
C ASP A 48 -20.32 -3.05 -0.97
N SER A 49 -19.57 -3.79 -0.15
CA SER A 49 -18.89 -3.29 1.06
C SER A 49 -17.47 -2.80 0.82
N ASP A 50 -16.91 -3.07 -0.35
CA ASP A 50 -15.54 -2.79 -0.73
C ASP A 50 -15.48 -1.90 -1.98
N ALA A 51 -14.32 -1.76 -2.58
CA ALA A 51 -14.13 -1.06 -3.84
C ALA A 51 -13.00 -1.69 -4.66
N ASP A 52 -12.98 -1.36 -5.94
CA ASP A 52 -11.86 -1.62 -6.83
C ASP A 52 -11.17 -0.30 -7.18
N ILE A 53 -9.90 -0.36 -7.53
CA ILE A 53 -9.21 0.72 -8.26
C ILE A 53 -9.12 0.25 -9.70
N ILE A 54 -9.76 0.97 -10.61
CA ILE A 54 -9.79 0.64 -12.03
C ILE A 54 -9.24 1.78 -12.89
N GLY A 55 -8.82 1.42 -14.10
CA GLY A 55 -8.25 2.34 -15.07
C GLY A 55 -6.73 2.20 -15.14
N ILE A 56 -6.16 2.69 -16.23
CA ILE A 56 -4.74 2.58 -16.53
C ILE A 56 -4.07 3.89 -16.15
N ASP A 57 -3.04 3.80 -15.34
CA ASP A 57 -2.18 4.94 -15.03
C ASP A 57 -1.15 5.14 -16.15
N HIS A 58 -1.48 6.02 -17.09
CA HIS A 58 -0.64 6.29 -18.26
C HIS A 58 0.67 7.03 -17.95
N SER A 59 0.85 7.53 -16.72
CA SER A 59 2.11 8.15 -16.29
C SER A 59 3.19 7.12 -15.98
N MET A 60 2.78 5.89 -15.72
CA MET A 60 3.65 4.78 -15.33
C MET A 60 3.94 3.82 -16.48
N ALA A 61 5.06 3.11 -16.39
CA ALA A 61 5.29 1.94 -17.24
C ALA A 61 4.36 0.79 -16.81
N SER A 62 3.94 -0.05 -17.76
CA SER A 62 3.16 -1.26 -17.47
C SER A 62 3.98 -2.28 -16.66
N PRO A 63 3.38 -3.07 -15.74
CA PRO A 63 1.95 -3.16 -15.42
C PRO A 63 1.49 -2.08 -14.43
N ASN A 64 0.31 -1.53 -14.61
CA ASN A 64 -0.17 -0.35 -13.86
C ASN A 64 -1.70 -0.24 -13.69
N ASP A 65 -2.45 -1.29 -13.94
CA ASP A 65 -3.90 -1.38 -13.68
C ASP A 65 -4.17 -2.31 -12.50
N TRP A 66 -4.70 -1.79 -11.40
CA TRP A 66 -4.90 -2.53 -10.15
C TRP A 66 -5.74 -3.78 -10.29
N VAL A 67 -6.82 -3.74 -11.07
CA VAL A 67 -7.69 -4.90 -11.27
C VAL A 67 -7.13 -5.81 -12.36
N ASN A 68 -6.85 -5.27 -13.55
CA ASN A 68 -6.50 -6.10 -14.69
C ASN A 68 -5.10 -6.72 -14.61
N ASP A 69 -4.13 -6.03 -13.96
CA ASP A 69 -2.76 -6.53 -13.85
C ASP A 69 -2.54 -7.37 -12.58
N LEU A 70 -3.37 -7.18 -11.53
CA LEU A 70 -3.25 -7.93 -10.28
C LEU A 70 -4.24 -9.09 -10.15
N ASP A 71 -5.46 -8.96 -10.67
CA ASP A 71 -6.42 -10.05 -10.63
C ASP A 71 -5.91 -11.28 -11.38
N ASP A 72 -5.94 -12.43 -10.71
CA ASP A 72 -5.39 -13.70 -11.20
C ASP A 72 -3.87 -13.67 -11.47
N HIS A 73 -3.15 -12.68 -10.96
CA HIS A 73 -1.69 -12.65 -11.10
C HIS A 73 -1.06 -13.88 -10.41
N PRO A 74 -0.20 -14.65 -11.10
CA PRO A 74 0.26 -15.97 -10.62
C PRO A 74 1.05 -15.93 -9.33
N ASP A 75 1.70 -14.83 -9.00
CA ASP A 75 2.52 -14.68 -7.80
C ASP A 75 1.77 -13.98 -6.66
N ILE A 76 0.92 -12.98 -6.98
CA ILE A 76 0.34 -12.10 -5.95
C ILE A 76 -1.20 -12.12 -5.89
N GLY A 77 -1.90 -12.69 -6.88
CA GLY A 77 -3.32 -12.99 -6.80
C GLY A 77 -4.26 -11.84 -7.15
N ASN A 78 -5.31 -11.67 -6.36
CA ASN A 78 -6.42 -10.77 -6.61
C ASN A 78 -6.29 -9.46 -5.83
N PHE A 79 -7.06 -8.45 -6.22
CA PHE A 79 -7.09 -7.15 -5.56
C PHE A 79 -8.50 -6.74 -5.13
N ASN A 80 -8.60 -6.12 -3.96
CA ASN A 80 -9.72 -5.26 -3.59
C ASN A 80 -9.28 -4.14 -2.63
N LEU A 81 -10.05 -3.07 -2.62
CA LEU A 81 -9.91 -2.00 -1.64
C LEU A 81 -10.96 -2.19 -0.54
N GLN A 82 -10.52 -2.63 0.63
CA GLN A 82 -11.40 -2.98 1.74
C GLN A 82 -11.59 -1.81 2.69
N TYR A 83 -12.80 -1.25 2.76
CA TYR A 83 -13.17 -0.22 3.74
C TYR A 83 -14.62 -0.34 4.21
N GLN A 84 -15.28 -1.46 3.88
CA GLN A 84 -16.65 -1.79 4.27
C GLN A 84 -17.67 -0.73 3.85
N GLY A 85 -17.56 -0.26 2.63
CA GLY A 85 -18.48 0.65 2.00
C GLY A 85 -18.62 1.96 2.76
N GLY A 86 -19.25 2.95 2.20
CA GLY A 86 -19.24 3.98 3.12
C GLY A 86 -20.15 5.14 2.87
N ASP A 87 -20.81 5.47 3.87
CA ASP A 87 -21.15 6.84 4.15
C ASP A 87 -19.84 7.65 4.18
N SER A 88 -19.69 8.54 3.19
CA SER A 88 -18.50 9.37 3.03
C SER A 88 -18.24 10.32 4.21
N THR A 89 -19.19 10.41 5.14
CA THR A 89 -19.02 11.14 6.40
C THR A 89 -18.33 10.31 7.48
N LYS A 90 -18.17 9.01 7.24
CA LYS A 90 -17.56 8.08 8.20
C LYS A 90 -16.18 7.63 7.77
N ARG A 91 -16.04 7.27 6.49
CA ARG A 91 -14.78 6.83 5.89
C ARG A 91 -14.88 6.80 4.37
N PHE A 92 -13.73 6.91 3.72
CA PHE A 92 -13.62 6.67 2.28
C PHE A 92 -12.18 6.35 1.86
N ALA A 93 -12.07 5.78 0.68
CA ALA A 93 -10.88 5.78 -0.15
C ALA A 93 -11.22 6.45 -1.48
N ARG A 94 -10.41 7.37 -1.95
CA ARG A 94 -10.62 8.11 -3.20
C ARG A 94 -9.31 8.45 -3.85
N ILE A 95 -9.29 8.51 -5.18
CA ILE A 95 -8.21 9.15 -5.92
C ILE A 95 -8.62 10.62 -6.11
N ILE A 96 -7.76 11.52 -5.67
CA ILE A 96 -7.99 12.97 -5.69
C ILE A 96 -6.72 13.70 -6.11
N PRO A 97 -6.81 14.96 -6.61
CA PRO A 97 -5.62 15.78 -6.81
C PRO A 97 -4.79 15.91 -5.52
N GLU A 98 -3.48 15.83 -5.64
CA GLU A 98 -2.57 16.06 -4.50
C GLU A 98 -2.76 17.48 -3.96
N PRO A 99 -2.94 17.65 -2.64
CA PRO A 99 -3.00 18.98 -2.06
C PRO A 99 -1.77 19.84 -2.41
N GLY A 100 -2.00 20.94 -3.11
CA GLY A 100 -0.92 21.83 -3.56
C GLY A 100 -0.27 21.49 -4.91
N LYS A 101 -0.59 20.34 -5.50
CA LYS A 101 -0.11 19.90 -6.82
C LYS A 101 -1.26 19.30 -7.64
N PRO A 102 -2.16 20.13 -8.21
CA PRO A 102 -3.41 19.66 -8.83
C PRO A 102 -3.21 18.75 -10.06
N ASP A 103 -2.04 18.78 -10.67
CA ASP A 103 -1.69 17.93 -11.81
C ASP A 103 -1.23 16.52 -11.41
N ASN A 104 -1.00 16.28 -10.12
CA ASN A 104 -0.69 14.98 -9.56
C ASN A 104 -1.90 14.44 -8.80
N HIS A 105 -2.14 13.14 -8.84
CA HIS A 105 -3.23 12.49 -8.12
C HIS A 105 -2.67 11.51 -7.09
N VAL A 106 -3.45 11.27 -6.05
CA VAL A 106 -3.05 10.45 -4.91
C VAL A 106 -4.23 9.62 -4.42
N LEU A 107 -3.96 8.43 -3.92
CA LEU A 107 -4.97 7.64 -3.21
C LEU A 107 -5.11 8.18 -1.77
N HIS A 108 -6.27 8.69 -1.43
CA HIS A 108 -6.58 9.27 -0.12
C HIS A 108 -7.44 8.33 0.72
N PHE A 109 -6.91 7.91 1.86
CA PHE A 109 -7.65 7.22 2.92
C PHE A 109 -8.08 8.24 3.98
N TRP A 110 -9.37 8.29 4.27
CA TRP A 110 -9.96 9.15 5.28
C TRP A 110 -10.84 8.35 6.24
N LEU A 111 -10.56 8.42 7.54
CA LEU A 111 -11.20 7.60 8.57
C LEU A 111 -11.65 8.47 9.75
N ASN A 112 -12.97 8.50 10.01
CA ASN A 112 -13.62 9.27 11.07
C ASN A 112 -14.49 8.41 12.00
N GLU A 113 -14.86 7.20 11.59
CA GLU A 113 -15.65 6.28 12.40
C GLU A 113 -15.21 4.82 12.23
N PRO A 114 -15.26 4.01 13.30
CA PRO A 114 -14.91 2.60 13.23
C PRO A 114 -15.88 1.81 12.34
N ASN A 115 -15.40 0.74 11.72
CA ASN A 115 -16.16 -0.12 10.80
C ASN A 115 -16.02 -1.62 11.08
N VAL A 116 -14.98 -2.03 11.78
CA VAL A 116 -14.76 -3.44 12.08
C VAL A 116 -15.37 -3.76 13.46
N ASN A 117 -16.53 -4.42 13.45
CA ASN A 117 -17.28 -4.78 14.66
C ASN A 117 -17.52 -3.60 15.63
N GLY A 118 -17.54 -2.34 15.11
CA GLY A 118 -17.68 -1.13 15.92
C GLY A 118 -16.53 -0.87 16.90
N LYS A 119 -15.42 -1.63 16.82
CA LYS A 119 -14.30 -1.55 17.76
C LYS A 119 -13.00 -1.05 17.10
N LYS A 120 -12.93 -1.06 15.80
CA LYS A 120 -11.72 -0.79 15.00
C LYS A 120 -12.12 -0.05 13.74
N GLY A 121 -11.22 0.78 13.20
CA GLY A 121 -11.39 1.39 11.88
C GLY A 121 -10.31 0.91 10.92
N ARG A 122 -10.72 0.55 9.70
CA ARG A 122 -9.85 -0.01 8.68
C ARG A 122 -10.19 0.49 7.29
N ILE A 123 -9.15 0.91 6.58
CA ILE A 123 -9.14 1.10 5.14
C ILE A 123 -7.84 0.47 4.65
N GLN A 124 -7.89 -0.41 3.65
CA GLN A 124 -6.68 -1.08 3.15
C GLN A 124 -6.81 -1.50 1.68
N ALA A 125 -5.71 -1.39 0.95
CA ALA A 125 -5.49 -2.15 -0.26
C ALA A 125 -5.20 -3.59 0.14
N ASN A 126 -5.89 -4.54 -0.46
CA ASN A 126 -5.79 -5.95 -0.13
C ASN A 126 -5.46 -6.73 -1.41
N ILE A 127 -4.27 -7.30 -1.46
CA ILE A 127 -3.79 -8.16 -2.55
C ILE A 127 -3.68 -9.56 -1.97
N TYR A 128 -4.42 -10.52 -2.52
CA TYR A 128 -4.62 -11.82 -1.88
C TYR A 128 -4.79 -12.96 -2.88
N GLY A 129 -4.60 -14.18 -2.43
CA GLY A 129 -4.84 -15.39 -3.22
C GLY A 129 -3.68 -15.79 -4.12
N GLY A 130 -2.52 -15.17 -3.97
CA GLY A 130 -1.29 -15.56 -4.64
C GLY A 130 -0.70 -16.86 -4.10
N LYS A 131 0.35 -17.34 -4.76
CA LYS A 131 1.09 -18.56 -4.35
C LYS A 131 2.06 -18.34 -3.19
N GLY A 132 2.25 -17.07 -2.83
CA GLY A 132 3.26 -16.64 -1.88
C GLY A 132 4.55 -16.15 -2.56
N ILE A 133 5.11 -15.08 -2.00
CA ILE A 133 6.39 -14.51 -2.43
C ILE A 133 7.35 -14.56 -1.26
N LYS A 134 8.49 -15.23 -1.46
CA LYS A 134 9.51 -15.41 -0.43
C LYS A 134 10.48 -14.23 -0.31
N GLU A 135 10.55 -13.39 -1.32
CA GLU A 135 11.38 -12.19 -1.32
C GLU A 135 10.73 -11.10 -2.16
N PHE A 136 10.49 -9.93 -1.59
CA PHE A 136 9.96 -8.77 -2.31
C PHE A 136 10.53 -7.46 -1.79
N TYR A 137 10.47 -6.46 -2.64
CA TYR A 137 10.74 -5.06 -2.34
C TYR A 137 9.52 -4.23 -2.70
N GLN A 138 9.16 -3.31 -1.84
CA GLN A 138 8.05 -2.38 -2.05
C GLN A 138 8.52 -0.96 -1.78
N SER A 139 8.03 -0.01 -2.54
CA SER A 139 8.15 1.39 -2.19
C SER A 139 6.85 2.13 -2.49
N GLU A 140 6.54 3.11 -1.67
CA GLU A 140 5.47 4.07 -1.89
C GLU A 140 5.81 5.41 -1.27
N ARG A 141 5.25 6.44 -1.84
CA ARG A 141 5.27 7.79 -1.31
C ARG A 141 4.04 7.98 -0.41
N ILE A 142 4.24 8.52 0.78
CA ILE A 142 3.21 8.66 1.81
C ILE A 142 3.21 10.07 2.38
N PHE A 143 2.02 10.59 2.67
CA PHE A 143 1.82 11.82 3.43
C PHE A 143 0.81 11.57 4.55
N LEU A 144 1.24 11.80 5.77
CA LEU A 144 0.35 11.81 6.93
C LEU A 144 -0.17 13.22 7.13
N HIS A 145 -1.50 13.40 7.03
CA HIS A 145 -2.12 14.70 7.17
C HIS A 145 -1.76 15.36 8.52
N GLU A 146 -1.69 16.69 8.57
CA GLU A 146 -1.32 17.45 9.77
C GLU A 146 -2.18 17.13 11.00
N ASP A 147 -3.39 16.62 10.81
CA ASP A 147 -4.24 16.13 11.88
C ASP A 147 -3.58 15.02 12.72
N PHE A 148 -2.61 14.28 12.17
CA PHE A 148 -1.83 13.29 12.92
C PHE A 148 -1.02 13.89 14.07
N ASN A 149 -0.76 15.21 14.08
CA ASN A 149 -0.18 15.86 15.25
C ASN A 149 -1.05 15.70 16.51
N THR A 150 -2.38 15.55 16.35
CA THR A 150 -3.27 15.26 17.47
C THR A 150 -3.08 13.84 18.03
N VAL A 151 -2.61 12.89 17.23
CA VAL A 151 -2.28 11.54 17.71
C VAL A 151 -1.15 11.58 18.75
N ARG A 152 -0.23 12.52 18.63
CA ARG A 152 0.89 12.72 19.56
C ARG A 152 0.41 13.06 20.98
N THR A 153 -0.75 13.69 21.11
CA THR A 153 -1.35 14.09 22.39
C THR A 153 -2.37 13.09 22.95
N TYR A 154 -2.56 11.93 22.28
CA TYR A 154 -3.39 10.85 22.80
C TYR A 154 -2.90 10.43 24.20
N PRO A 155 -3.78 10.34 25.22
CA PRO A 155 -3.32 10.16 26.61
C PRO A 155 -2.59 8.84 26.86
N ASP A 156 -3.03 7.77 26.19
CA ASP A 156 -2.47 6.43 26.40
C ASP A 156 -1.33 6.13 25.43
N LYS A 157 -0.58 5.07 25.70
CA LYS A 157 0.35 4.47 24.74
C LYS A 157 -0.38 3.99 23.49
N ILE A 158 0.27 4.11 22.35
CA ILE A 158 -0.24 3.59 21.08
C ILE A 158 0.70 2.48 20.63
N HIS A 159 0.18 1.26 20.59
CA HIS A 159 0.90 0.09 20.09
C HIS A 159 0.32 -0.40 18.76
N TRP A 160 -0.69 0.30 18.24
CA TRP A 160 -1.43 -0.19 17.09
C TRP A 160 -2.04 0.96 16.27
N LEU A 161 -1.31 1.36 15.25
CA LEU A 161 -1.75 2.22 14.15
C LEU A 161 -1.02 1.70 12.89
N THR A 162 -1.60 0.66 12.27
CA THR A 162 -0.95 -0.12 11.22
C THR A 162 -1.06 0.60 9.87
N ILE A 163 0.06 0.66 9.13
CA ILE A 163 0.16 1.23 7.78
C ILE A 163 0.47 0.20 6.71
N ALA A 164 1.05 -0.94 7.06
CA ALA A 164 1.19 -2.09 6.17
C ALA A 164 1.14 -3.40 6.95
N GLU A 165 0.74 -4.49 6.29
CA GLU A 165 0.62 -5.82 6.90
C GLU A 165 0.77 -6.90 5.83
N TYR A 166 1.49 -7.97 6.16
CA TYR A 166 1.83 -9.06 5.25
C TYR A 166 1.54 -10.40 5.94
N TRP A 167 0.90 -11.32 5.21
CA TRP A 167 0.43 -12.60 5.74
C TRP A 167 0.80 -13.74 4.80
N ASN A 168 0.96 -14.94 5.34
CA ASN A 168 1.09 -16.16 4.56
C ASN A 168 -0.18 -17.03 4.55
N ASN A 169 -1.28 -16.59 5.16
CA ASN A 169 -2.52 -17.35 5.20
C ASN A 169 -3.64 -16.64 4.41
N ILE A 170 -3.75 -17.00 3.14
CA ILE A 170 -4.71 -16.41 2.18
C ILE A 170 -6.17 -16.73 2.47
N THR A 171 -6.45 -17.83 3.14
CA THR A 171 -7.81 -18.32 3.29
C THR A 171 -8.37 -18.17 4.69
N TRP A 172 -7.52 -17.82 5.67
CA TRP A 172 -7.86 -17.88 7.09
C TRP A 172 -8.48 -19.24 7.45
N SER A 173 -7.96 -20.29 6.81
CA SER A 173 -8.46 -21.63 6.87
C SER A 173 -7.64 -22.47 7.85
N GLN A 174 -8.30 -23.38 8.56
CA GLN A 174 -7.64 -24.39 9.37
C GLN A 174 -6.77 -25.36 8.55
N SER A 175 -6.98 -25.43 7.24
CA SER A 175 -6.12 -26.19 6.35
C SER A 175 -4.73 -25.58 6.17
N VAL A 176 -4.53 -24.33 6.62
CA VAL A 176 -3.24 -23.65 6.67
C VAL A 176 -2.95 -23.29 8.13
N PRO A 177 -2.49 -24.25 8.96
CA PRO A 177 -2.35 -24.06 10.41
C PRO A 177 -1.19 -23.16 10.80
N TYR A 178 -0.28 -22.87 9.87
CA TYR A 178 0.97 -22.16 10.12
C TYR A 178 0.87 -20.68 9.75
N GLY A 179 -0.21 -20.02 10.20
CA GLY A 179 -0.40 -18.60 9.95
C GLY A 179 0.76 -17.78 10.51
N PHE A 180 1.21 -16.81 9.73
CA PHE A 180 2.26 -15.87 10.08
C PHE A 180 1.90 -14.48 9.57
N ARG A 181 2.29 -13.46 10.30
CA ARG A 181 2.15 -12.07 9.83
C ARG A 181 3.29 -11.18 10.29
N ILE A 182 3.58 -10.15 9.50
CA ILE A 182 4.35 -8.99 9.91
C ILE A 182 3.43 -7.76 9.81
N THR A 183 3.43 -6.92 10.83
CA THR A 183 2.73 -5.64 10.83
C THR A 183 3.72 -4.52 10.96
N LEU A 184 3.59 -3.51 10.09
CA LEU A 184 4.28 -2.24 10.20
C LEU A 184 3.29 -1.15 10.58
N GLY A 185 3.65 -0.34 11.54
CA GLY A 185 2.79 0.73 12.01
C GLY A 185 3.55 1.88 12.65
N MET A 186 2.76 2.72 13.28
CA MET A 186 3.24 3.83 14.09
C MET A 186 2.79 3.63 15.53
N GLY A 187 3.64 3.97 16.46
CA GLY A 187 3.38 3.85 17.88
C GLY A 187 3.81 5.07 18.66
N LYS A 188 3.29 5.13 19.87
CA LYS A 188 3.68 6.10 20.89
C LYS A 188 4.03 5.32 22.15
N PRO A 189 5.33 5.21 22.54
CA PRO A 189 5.76 4.27 23.58
C PRO A 189 5.43 4.75 25.00
N VAL A 190 5.11 6.04 25.17
CA VAL A 190 4.84 6.66 26.46
C VAL A 190 3.42 7.21 26.56
N GLU A 191 2.90 7.35 27.78
CA GLU A 191 1.68 8.09 28.08
C GLU A 191 1.89 9.60 27.94
N GLY A 192 0.81 10.34 27.69
CA GLY A 192 0.87 11.78 27.49
C GLY A 192 1.40 12.16 26.10
N GLU A 193 1.90 13.39 25.95
CA GLU A 193 2.40 13.90 24.68
C GLU A 193 3.78 13.30 24.33
N SER A 194 3.92 12.78 23.11
CA SER A 194 5.15 12.22 22.59
C SER A 194 5.13 12.20 21.06
N ASP A 195 6.29 12.14 20.45
CA ASP A 195 6.41 11.84 19.02
C ASP A 195 5.89 10.44 18.68
N LEU A 196 5.59 10.24 17.40
CA LEU A 196 5.27 8.93 16.84
C LEU A 196 6.53 8.30 16.26
N TYR A 197 6.68 7.01 16.46
CA TYR A 197 7.80 6.20 16.01
C TYR A 197 7.31 5.04 15.17
N PHE A 198 8.17 4.56 14.27
CA PHE A 198 7.89 3.33 13.53
C PHE A 198 8.01 2.12 14.45
N ILE A 199 7.02 1.26 14.38
CA ILE A 199 6.96 0.00 15.11
C ILE A 199 6.71 -1.14 14.14
N ILE A 200 7.32 -2.29 14.41
CA ILE A 200 7.13 -3.50 13.63
C ILE A 200 7.01 -4.69 14.57
N ASP A 201 6.14 -5.62 14.24
CA ASP A 201 6.06 -6.91 14.93
C ASP A 201 5.81 -8.05 13.96
N ALA A 202 6.34 -9.23 14.29
CA ALA A 202 6.06 -10.48 13.64
C ALA A 202 5.38 -11.43 14.60
N GLN A 203 4.37 -12.14 14.11
CA GLN A 203 3.53 -13.00 14.94
C GLN A 203 3.18 -14.29 14.22
N ASP A 204 3.27 -15.40 14.94
CA ASP A 204 2.55 -16.61 14.58
C ASP A 204 1.06 -16.41 14.84
N CYS A 205 0.24 -16.92 13.93
CA CYS A 205 -1.19 -16.90 14.05
C CYS A 205 -1.76 -18.32 13.97
N GLN A 206 -2.44 -18.75 15.02
CA GLN A 206 -3.16 -20.00 15.05
C GLN A 206 -4.65 -19.74 14.92
N LEU A 207 -5.29 -20.38 13.95
CA LEU A 207 -6.74 -20.34 13.74
C LEU A 207 -7.37 -21.60 14.35
N PHE A 208 -8.39 -21.45 15.18
CA PHE A 208 -9.13 -22.55 15.82
C PHE A 208 -10.44 -22.86 15.08
N GLU A 209 -11.02 -24.04 15.36
CA GLU A 209 -12.27 -24.52 14.74
C GLU A 209 -13.48 -23.60 14.97
N ASP A 210 -13.51 -22.90 16.09
CA ASP A 210 -14.56 -21.94 16.43
C ASP A 210 -14.37 -20.57 15.74
N GLY A 211 -13.34 -20.45 14.87
CA GLY A 211 -12.99 -19.20 14.18
C GLY A 211 -12.21 -18.22 15.05
N SER A 212 -11.91 -18.57 16.30
CA SER A 212 -11.04 -17.74 17.14
C SER A 212 -9.59 -17.81 16.66
N GLN A 213 -8.80 -16.79 17.01
CA GLN A 213 -7.43 -16.63 16.58
C GLN A 213 -6.54 -16.39 17.81
N LYS A 214 -5.39 -17.04 17.84
CA LYS A 214 -4.35 -16.77 18.83
C LYS A 214 -3.10 -16.28 18.11
N TYR A 215 -2.65 -15.11 18.54
CA TYR A 215 -1.40 -14.51 18.07
C TYR A 215 -0.32 -14.71 19.11
N THR A 216 0.87 -15.10 18.67
CA THR A 216 2.05 -15.21 19.51
C THR A 216 3.13 -14.34 18.87
N THR A 217 3.52 -13.28 19.56
CA THR A 217 4.59 -12.39 19.08
C THR A 217 5.92 -13.15 19.09
N LEU A 218 6.57 -13.23 17.95
CA LEU A 218 7.91 -13.79 17.79
C LEU A 218 8.96 -12.73 18.13
N TRP A 219 8.80 -11.55 17.57
CA TRP A 219 9.62 -10.39 17.84
C TRP A 219 8.86 -9.10 17.58
N ALA A 220 9.28 -8.03 18.22
CA ALA A 220 8.77 -6.68 18.01
C ALA A 220 9.90 -5.69 18.22
N GLU A 221 9.93 -4.64 17.39
CA GLU A 221 10.94 -3.58 17.45
C GLU A 221 10.26 -2.20 17.33
N THR A 222 10.85 -1.22 17.99
CA THR A 222 10.44 0.18 17.90
C THR A 222 11.69 1.00 17.62
N ASN A 223 11.64 1.86 16.59
CA ASN A 223 12.71 2.82 16.35
C ASN A 223 12.31 4.16 16.98
N GLU A 224 12.98 4.52 18.07
CA GLU A 224 12.76 5.80 18.79
C GLU A 224 13.75 6.91 18.38
N GLU A 225 14.61 6.65 17.40
CA GLU A 225 15.60 7.61 16.92
C GLU A 225 15.07 8.48 15.77
N VAL A 226 14.10 7.92 15.01
CA VAL A 226 13.54 8.59 13.84
C VAL A 226 12.04 8.78 14.02
N ASN A 227 11.66 10.05 14.20
CA ASN A 227 10.25 10.43 14.28
C ASN A 227 9.53 10.17 12.95
N VAL A 228 8.28 9.74 13.01
CA VAL A 228 7.42 9.62 11.85
C VAL A 228 7.14 11.02 11.29
N PRO A 229 7.44 11.30 10.01
CA PRO A 229 7.13 12.59 9.39
C PRO A 229 5.62 12.83 9.32
N ILE A 230 5.16 14.01 9.74
CA ILE A 230 3.77 14.43 9.69
C ILE A 230 3.67 15.78 8.98
N GLY A 231 2.74 15.91 8.03
CA GLY A 231 2.56 17.13 7.26
C GLY A 231 3.60 17.32 6.15
N GLU A 232 4.37 16.29 5.84
CA GLU A 232 5.33 16.29 4.74
C GLU A 232 5.32 14.94 4.02
N TRP A 233 5.66 14.96 2.74
CA TRP A 233 5.82 13.75 1.95
C TRP A 233 7.14 13.05 2.26
N PHE A 234 7.11 11.73 2.28
CA PHE A 234 8.29 10.87 2.33
C PHE A 234 8.02 9.55 1.62
N THR A 235 9.06 8.93 1.12
CA THR A 235 8.99 7.58 0.54
C THR A 235 9.31 6.57 1.63
N LEU A 236 8.49 5.53 1.73
CA LEU A 236 8.79 4.32 2.48
C LEU A 236 9.36 3.28 1.51
N GLU A 237 10.39 2.57 1.95
CA GLU A 237 11.00 1.47 1.24
C GLU A 237 11.05 0.26 2.15
N TYR A 238 10.42 -0.83 1.73
CA TYR A 238 10.37 -2.10 2.46
C TYR A 238 11.09 -3.18 1.69
N TYR A 239 11.71 -4.06 2.44
CA TYR A 239 12.20 -5.32 1.90
C TYR A 239 11.90 -6.43 2.87
N TYR A 240 11.40 -7.53 2.34
CA TYR A 240 11.12 -8.76 3.05
C TYR A 240 11.83 -9.92 2.36
N LYS A 241 12.47 -10.77 3.15
CA LYS A 241 12.98 -12.08 2.74
C LYS A 241 12.56 -13.11 3.77
N GLU A 242 11.88 -14.19 3.30
CA GLU A 242 11.56 -15.34 4.12
C GLU A 242 12.83 -16.07 4.53
N GLY A 243 12.87 -16.50 5.78
CA GLY A 243 13.96 -17.28 6.31
C GLY A 243 13.87 -17.46 7.82
N ASP A 244 14.77 -18.30 8.35
CA ASP A 244 14.94 -18.51 9.78
C ASP A 244 15.64 -17.31 10.47
N GLU A 245 16.03 -17.50 11.72
CA GLU A 245 16.71 -16.45 12.52
C GLU A 245 18.02 -15.94 11.91
N LEU A 246 18.64 -16.67 10.98
CA LEU A 246 19.90 -16.30 10.34
C LEU A 246 19.74 -15.74 8.94
N GLU A 247 18.66 -16.07 8.24
CA GLU A 247 18.45 -15.74 6.83
C GLU A 247 17.25 -14.86 6.57
N GLY A 248 16.23 -14.90 7.44
CA GLY A 248 15.07 -14.04 7.34
C GLY A 248 15.48 -12.60 7.53
N ARG A 249 14.99 -11.68 6.68
CA ARG A 249 15.33 -10.28 6.75
C ARG A 249 14.11 -9.38 6.54
N TYR A 250 14.04 -8.36 7.34
CA TYR A 250 13.13 -7.25 7.14
C TYR A 250 13.91 -5.93 7.17
N TYR A 251 13.70 -5.12 6.14
CA TYR A 251 14.31 -3.80 6.03
C TYR A 251 13.23 -2.75 5.84
N LEU A 252 13.39 -1.60 6.49
CA LEU A 252 12.59 -0.41 6.31
C LEU A 252 13.48 0.82 6.27
N ALA A 253 13.32 1.66 5.27
CA ALA A 253 13.91 2.99 5.22
C ALA A 253 12.87 4.04 4.86
N ILE A 254 13.13 5.28 5.24
CA ILE A 254 12.40 6.44 4.75
C ILE A 254 13.35 7.35 3.97
N LYS A 255 12.79 8.00 2.95
CA LYS A 255 13.48 9.04 2.19
C LYS A 255 12.61 10.28 2.12
N THR A 256 13.09 11.38 2.66
CA THR A 256 12.37 12.66 2.61
C THR A 256 12.42 13.27 1.21
N GLU A 257 11.53 14.21 0.88
CA GLU A 257 11.59 14.95 -0.40
C GLU A 257 12.91 15.74 -0.57
N LYS A 258 13.61 16.03 0.50
CA LYS A 258 14.95 16.66 0.47
C LYS A 258 16.07 15.68 0.11
N GLY A 259 15.73 14.40 -0.05
CA GLY A 259 16.66 13.34 -0.42
C GLY A 259 17.43 12.74 0.76
N GLU A 260 17.10 13.10 2.00
CA GLU A 260 17.66 12.45 3.19
C GLU A 260 17.06 11.05 3.34
N GLU A 261 17.90 10.03 3.37
CA GLU A 261 17.52 8.65 3.60
C GLU A 261 17.91 8.24 5.03
N LYS A 262 17.00 7.55 5.71
CA LYS A 262 17.22 7.02 7.05
C LYS A 262 16.71 5.56 7.10
N VAL A 263 17.61 4.67 7.46
CA VAL A 263 17.26 3.29 7.76
C VAL A 263 16.55 3.26 9.12
N ILE A 264 15.33 2.75 9.14
CA ILE A 264 14.52 2.59 10.35
C ILE A 264 14.77 1.23 10.98
N PHE A 265 14.70 0.19 10.15
CA PHE A 265 14.94 -1.19 10.54
C PHE A 265 15.81 -1.90 9.50
N ASP A 266 16.79 -2.65 9.95
CA ASP A 266 17.50 -3.68 9.18
C ASP A 266 17.69 -4.88 10.10
N LEU A 267 16.73 -5.79 10.06
CA LEU A 267 16.58 -6.86 11.03
C LEU A 267 16.83 -8.21 10.35
N THR A 268 17.74 -9.00 10.91
CA THR A 268 17.86 -10.42 10.59
C THR A 268 17.12 -11.18 11.68
N LYS A 269 15.97 -11.73 11.36
CA LYS A 269 15.03 -12.39 12.27
C LYS A 269 14.26 -13.46 11.51
N ILE A 270 13.63 -14.39 12.23
CA ILE A 270 12.68 -15.32 11.62
C ILE A 270 11.51 -14.56 11.00
N THR A 271 11.15 -14.90 9.76
CA THR A 271 10.12 -14.24 8.94
C THR A 271 9.08 -15.22 8.39
N HIS A 272 8.87 -16.34 9.07
CA HIS A 272 7.81 -17.32 8.82
C HIS A 272 7.31 -17.93 10.12
N ASN A 273 6.22 -18.71 10.08
CA ASN A 273 5.74 -19.42 11.26
C ASN A 273 6.78 -20.45 11.73
N THR A 274 7.10 -20.42 13.02
CA THR A 274 8.14 -21.26 13.63
C THR A 274 7.88 -22.77 13.53
N ASN A 275 6.65 -23.18 13.30
CA ASN A 275 6.24 -24.58 13.19
C ASN A 275 5.98 -25.02 11.75
N ASP A 276 6.15 -24.11 10.76
CA ASP A 276 5.93 -24.42 9.36
C ASP A 276 7.12 -25.22 8.81
N PRO A 277 6.92 -26.50 8.38
CA PRO A 277 8.00 -27.30 7.85
C PRO A 277 8.41 -26.95 6.41
N ASP A 278 7.57 -26.17 5.68
CA ASP A 278 7.80 -25.80 4.29
C ASP A 278 7.18 -24.40 4.02
N PRO A 279 7.79 -23.34 4.56
CA PRO A 279 7.26 -21.98 4.38
C PRO A 279 7.14 -21.60 2.91
N ASP A 280 6.03 -20.96 2.56
CA ASP A 280 5.64 -20.66 1.18
C ASP A 280 5.58 -19.15 0.83
N GLY A 281 6.06 -18.31 1.73
CA GLY A 281 6.14 -16.85 1.53
C GLY A 281 4.88 -16.11 1.92
N VAL A 282 4.85 -14.82 1.57
CA VAL A 282 3.70 -13.94 1.80
C VAL A 282 2.71 -14.10 0.67
N SER A 283 1.45 -14.39 0.99
CA SER A 283 0.36 -14.62 0.03
C SER A 283 -0.82 -13.65 0.17
N ASP A 284 -0.79 -12.81 1.20
CA ASP A 284 -1.76 -11.74 1.44
C ASP A 284 -1.01 -10.46 1.83
N PHE A 285 -1.13 -9.45 0.98
CA PHE A 285 -0.45 -8.17 1.13
C PHE A 285 -1.49 -7.10 1.42
N ASN A 286 -1.31 -6.37 2.51
CA ASN A 286 -1.99 -5.10 2.75
C ASN A 286 -0.96 -3.97 2.70
N PRO A 287 -0.48 -3.59 1.51
CA PRO A 287 0.67 -2.70 1.38
C PRO A 287 0.34 -1.25 1.76
N LEU A 288 -0.91 -0.84 1.58
CA LEU A 288 -1.42 0.49 1.91
C LEU A 288 -2.56 0.32 2.89
N LYS A 289 -2.35 0.75 4.14
CA LYS A 289 -3.31 0.47 5.22
C LYS A 289 -3.42 1.63 6.20
N LEU A 290 -4.63 1.84 6.69
CA LEU A 290 -4.93 2.69 7.84
C LEU A 290 -5.83 1.88 8.75
N TYR A 291 -5.26 1.37 9.86
CA TYR A 291 -5.98 0.47 10.74
C TYR A 291 -5.63 0.73 12.21
N THR A 292 -6.65 1.05 13.01
CA THR A 292 -6.45 1.37 14.43
C THR A 292 -7.69 1.12 15.28
N SER A 293 -7.56 1.37 16.59
CA SER A 293 -8.62 1.21 17.58
C SER A 293 -9.69 2.29 17.48
N LYS A 294 -10.91 1.93 17.93
CA LYS A 294 -12.00 2.91 18.16
C LYS A 294 -11.58 4.04 19.09
N GLY A 295 -10.81 3.73 20.15
CA GLY A 295 -10.39 4.74 21.13
C GLY A 295 -9.61 5.87 20.50
N LEU A 296 -8.65 5.56 19.62
CA LEU A 296 -7.89 6.59 18.91
C LEU A 296 -8.76 7.36 17.90
N ILE A 297 -9.67 6.68 17.18
CA ILE A 297 -10.58 7.34 16.25
C ILE A 297 -11.52 8.32 16.98
N ASP A 298 -12.11 7.90 18.10
CA ASP A 298 -12.99 8.75 18.90
C ASP A 298 -12.23 9.95 19.48
N TYR A 299 -10.99 9.75 19.91
CA TYR A 299 -10.13 10.82 20.38
C TYR A 299 -9.90 11.88 19.30
N MET A 300 -9.51 11.46 18.10
CA MET A 300 -9.33 12.35 16.95
C MET A 300 -10.61 13.14 16.68
N LYS A 301 -11.74 12.44 16.58
CA LYS A 301 -13.06 13.05 16.35
C LYS A 301 -13.45 14.06 17.44
N SER A 302 -13.16 13.77 18.70
CA SER A 302 -13.43 14.69 19.81
C SER A 302 -12.66 16.01 19.75
N HIS A 303 -11.54 16.02 19.02
CA HIS A 303 -10.71 17.19 18.75
C HIS A 303 -11.04 17.85 17.40
N GLY A 304 -12.11 17.41 16.71
CA GLY A 304 -12.47 17.91 15.37
C GLY A 304 -11.46 17.50 14.28
N LYS A 305 -10.74 16.40 14.51
CA LYS A 305 -9.67 15.88 13.64
C LYS A 305 -10.03 14.51 13.12
N THR A 306 -9.35 14.08 12.05
CA THR A 306 -9.56 12.78 11.41
C THR A 306 -8.22 12.12 11.08
N LEU A 307 -8.24 10.80 10.92
CA LEU A 307 -7.07 10.08 10.44
C LEU A 307 -7.08 10.06 8.91
N GLN A 308 -6.05 10.64 8.30
CA GLN A 308 -5.95 10.79 6.85
C GLN A 308 -4.54 10.46 6.37
N ILE A 309 -4.44 9.55 5.42
CA ILE A 309 -3.18 9.18 4.75
C ILE A 309 -3.37 9.34 3.24
N TYR A 310 -2.38 9.93 2.59
CA TYR A 310 -2.28 9.99 1.13
C TYR A 310 -1.14 9.09 0.68
N TRP A 311 -1.38 8.34 -0.38
CA TRP A 311 -0.47 7.37 -0.97
C TRP A 311 -0.21 7.70 -2.42
N ASP A 312 1.03 7.53 -2.86
CA ASP A 312 1.46 7.81 -4.22
C ASP A 312 2.64 6.92 -4.61
N ASP A 313 2.96 6.86 -5.90
CA ASP A 313 4.15 6.18 -6.43
C ASP A 313 4.36 4.74 -5.91
N PHE A 314 3.26 3.98 -5.75
CA PHE A 314 3.35 2.59 -5.29
C PHE A 314 4.07 1.71 -6.30
N LYS A 315 5.03 0.93 -5.84
CA LYS A 315 5.77 -0.04 -6.64
C LYS A 315 6.06 -1.31 -5.84
N LEU A 316 5.92 -2.45 -6.50
CA LEU A 316 6.20 -3.77 -5.95
C LEU A 316 7.12 -4.56 -6.88
N TRP A 317 8.23 -5.06 -6.35
CA TRP A 317 9.19 -5.87 -7.08
C TRP A 317 9.39 -7.23 -6.43
N LYS A 318 9.66 -8.22 -7.28
CA LYS A 318 10.22 -9.51 -6.91
C LYS A 318 11.73 -9.47 -7.15
N ASP A 319 12.51 -10.04 -6.25
CA ASP A 319 13.97 -10.18 -6.37
C ASP A 319 14.78 -8.86 -6.35
N LYS A 320 14.17 -7.72 -6.04
CA LYS A 320 14.90 -6.48 -5.77
C LYS A 320 15.32 -6.44 -4.31
N ARG A 321 16.50 -5.93 -4.03
CA ARG A 321 17.07 -5.79 -2.68
C ARG A 321 17.39 -4.34 -2.36
N PRO A 322 17.39 -3.93 -1.08
CA PRO A 322 17.91 -2.64 -0.68
C PRO A 322 19.38 -2.54 -1.06
N ASN A 323 19.82 -1.32 -1.36
CA ASN A 323 21.25 -1.08 -1.55
C ASN A 323 22.01 -1.45 -0.27
N PRO A 324 23.21 -2.07 -0.39
CA PRO A 324 24.00 -2.44 0.77
C PRO A 324 24.53 -1.23 1.53
#